data_cf088f18dd586a96eaa25a99919d6982
#
_entry.id   cf088f18dd586a96eaa25a99919d6982
#
_cell.length_a   1.000
_cell.length_b   1.000
_cell.length_c   1.000
_cell.angle_alpha   90.00
_cell.angle_beta   90.00
_cell.angle_gamma   90.00
#
_symmetry.space_group_name_H-M   'P 1'
#
loop_
_entity.id
_entity.type
_entity.pdbx_description
1 polymer ?
#
loop_
_entity_poly.entity_id
_entity_poly.type
_entity_poly.pdbx_seq_one_letter_code
_entity_poly.pdbx_strand_id
1 'polypeptide(L)'
;MKILTSGDSITDMNRAYDADGSVQSYGSGYVFFIAGELLSKAPDKFEIINRGISGNRVVDLYARIKKDVWNLKPDVLSILIGVNDVWHEIGSRNGVEIDRFERVYRTLIKETLERLPDCKIMLLEPFVLKGAATEEKYSEFLQVKEYAKVVKKLAEEFRLVFVGLQNKFDEAAAKYGADKYLYDGVHPDVAGGKAYCRRMA
;
A
#
# COMPACT_ATOMS: atom_id res chain seq x y z
N MET A 1 20.72 -0.23 2.96
CA MET A 1 19.41 0.18 3.49
C MET A 1 18.36 -0.79 2.97
N LYS A 2 17.64 -1.42 3.89
CA LYS A 2 16.58 -2.39 3.59
C LYS A 2 15.23 -1.69 3.59
N ILE A 3 14.55 -1.69 2.45
CA ILE A 3 13.24 -1.07 2.24
C ILE A 3 12.22 -2.19 2.04
N LEU A 4 11.21 -2.25 2.90
CA LEU A 4 10.14 -3.23 2.84
C LEU A 4 8.82 -2.54 2.53
N THR A 5 8.10 -3.08 1.54
CA THR A 5 6.75 -2.65 1.20
C THR A 5 5.74 -3.71 1.64
N SER A 6 4.75 -3.34 2.42
CA SER A 6 3.67 -4.20 2.89
C SER A 6 2.32 -3.64 2.47
N GLY A 7 1.39 -4.53 2.12
CA GLY A 7 0.08 -4.12 1.63
C GLY A 7 -0.70 -5.26 1.02
N ASP A 8 -1.65 -4.90 0.20
CA ASP A 8 -2.57 -5.76 -0.54
C ASP A 8 -2.13 -6.03 -1.99
N SER A 9 -3.11 -6.26 -2.89
CA SER A 9 -2.88 -6.51 -4.32
C SER A 9 -2.19 -5.36 -5.06
N ILE A 10 -2.36 -4.11 -4.61
CA ILE A 10 -1.70 -2.94 -5.20
C ILE A 10 -0.18 -3.00 -4.94
N THR A 11 0.23 -3.58 -3.82
CA THR A 11 1.64 -3.80 -3.47
C THR A 11 2.16 -5.11 -4.06
N ASP A 12 1.36 -6.17 -4.02
CA ASP A 12 1.67 -7.51 -4.54
C ASP A 12 1.96 -7.48 -6.05
N MET A 13 0.99 -7.04 -6.84
CA MET A 13 1.05 -6.97 -8.31
C MET A 13 1.71 -8.21 -8.94
N ASN A 14 1.23 -9.39 -8.56
CA ASN A 14 1.70 -10.70 -9.04
C ASN A 14 3.20 -10.97 -8.77
N ARG A 15 3.71 -10.55 -7.62
CA ARG A 15 5.09 -10.88 -7.24
C ARG A 15 5.29 -12.39 -7.04
N ALA A 16 6.49 -12.87 -7.27
CA ALA A 16 6.89 -14.23 -6.88
C ALA A 16 7.17 -14.26 -5.37
N TYR A 17 6.45 -15.14 -4.63
CA TYR A 17 6.48 -15.16 -3.15
C TYR A 17 7.76 -15.73 -2.55
N ASP A 18 8.38 -16.69 -3.26
CA ASP A 18 9.55 -17.43 -2.77
C ASP A 18 10.84 -17.08 -3.53
N ALA A 19 10.91 -15.85 -4.06
CA ALA A 19 11.98 -15.44 -4.95
C ALA A 19 12.60 -14.08 -4.54
N ASP A 20 12.73 -13.81 -3.23
CA ASP A 20 13.33 -12.58 -2.72
C ASP A 20 14.68 -12.28 -3.39
N GLY A 21 14.89 -11.03 -3.80
CA GLY A 21 16.08 -10.59 -4.53
C GLY A 21 16.04 -10.83 -6.03
N SER A 22 15.05 -11.57 -6.56
CA SER A 22 14.84 -11.69 -8.00
C SER A 22 13.96 -10.55 -8.54
N VAL A 23 14.03 -10.30 -9.85
CA VAL A 23 13.17 -9.31 -10.53
C VAL A 23 11.70 -9.62 -10.32
N GLN A 24 11.32 -10.90 -10.33
CA GLN A 24 9.95 -11.36 -10.16
C GLN A 24 9.41 -11.10 -8.75
N SER A 25 10.28 -10.99 -7.75
CA SER A 25 9.85 -10.73 -6.36
C SER A 25 9.31 -9.30 -6.16
N TYR A 26 9.57 -8.37 -7.06
CA TYR A 26 9.05 -7.00 -6.99
C TYR A 26 7.61 -6.88 -7.49
N GLY A 27 7.11 -7.87 -8.24
CA GLY A 27 5.85 -7.76 -8.97
C GLY A 27 5.94 -6.81 -10.16
N SER A 28 4.81 -6.42 -10.73
CA SER A 28 4.72 -5.50 -11.88
C SER A 28 4.21 -4.09 -11.51
N GLY A 29 4.03 -3.81 -10.21
CA GLY A 29 3.48 -2.56 -9.69
C GLY A 29 4.52 -1.52 -9.30
N TYR A 30 4.11 -0.60 -8.42
CA TYR A 30 4.94 0.52 -7.98
C TYR A 30 6.26 0.08 -7.32
N VAL A 31 6.29 -1.09 -6.68
CA VAL A 31 7.50 -1.63 -6.04
C VAL A 31 8.59 -1.91 -7.08
N PHE A 32 8.22 -2.43 -8.26
CA PHE A 32 9.14 -2.63 -9.38
C PHE A 32 9.77 -1.31 -9.84
N PHE A 33 8.97 -0.25 -9.95
CA PHE A 33 9.47 1.06 -10.36
C PHE A 33 10.39 1.68 -9.31
N ILE A 34 10.08 1.51 -8.01
CA ILE A 34 10.95 1.94 -6.90
C ILE A 34 12.28 1.18 -6.95
N ALA A 35 12.22 -0.15 -7.11
CA ALA A 35 13.42 -0.97 -7.22
C ALA A 35 14.28 -0.53 -8.41
N GLY A 36 13.68 -0.32 -9.58
CA GLY A 36 14.38 0.18 -10.76
C GLY A 36 15.05 1.53 -10.53
N GLU A 37 14.36 2.48 -9.88
CA GLU A 37 14.90 3.82 -9.62
C GLU A 37 16.06 3.80 -8.61
N LEU A 38 15.95 3.04 -7.54
CA LEU A 38 16.96 3.02 -6.48
C LEU A 38 18.17 2.15 -6.85
N LEU A 39 17.91 0.94 -7.39
CA LEU A 39 18.98 0.02 -7.74
C LEU A 39 19.78 0.47 -8.96
N SER A 40 19.19 1.23 -9.89
CA SER A 40 19.95 1.83 -11.00
C SER A 40 20.95 2.88 -10.54
N LYS A 41 20.67 3.57 -9.42
CA LYS A 41 21.56 4.61 -8.85
C LYS A 41 22.63 4.02 -7.93
N ALA A 42 22.27 3.01 -7.13
CA ALA A 42 23.17 2.44 -6.13
C ALA A 42 22.78 0.98 -5.80
N PRO A 43 23.12 0.01 -6.66
CA PRO A 43 22.66 -1.38 -6.55
C PRO A 43 23.16 -2.10 -5.28
N ASP A 44 24.29 -1.67 -4.74
CA ASP A 44 24.92 -2.22 -3.54
C ASP A 44 24.40 -1.58 -2.22
N LYS A 45 23.66 -0.49 -2.31
CA LYS A 45 23.18 0.24 -1.12
C LYS A 45 21.75 -0.09 -0.70
N PHE A 46 20.96 -0.68 -1.59
CA PHE A 46 19.55 -0.93 -1.36
C PHE A 46 19.19 -2.41 -1.48
N GLU A 47 18.39 -2.89 -0.54
CA GLU A 47 17.68 -4.16 -0.58
C GLU A 47 16.18 -3.84 -0.57
N ILE A 48 15.45 -4.23 -1.61
CA ILE A 48 14.01 -3.96 -1.74
C ILE A 48 13.26 -5.27 -1.54
N ILE A 49 12.30 -5.28 -0.62
CA ILE A 49 11.50 -6.47 -0.30
C ILE A 49 10.02 -6.12 -0.45
N ASN A 50 9.32 -6.86 -1.30
CA ASN A 50 7.87 -6.76 -1.46
C ASN A 50 7.17 -7.82 -0.59
N ARG A 51 6.31 -7.38 0.32
CA ARG A 51 5.45 -8.21 1.19
C ARG A 51 3.97 -7.91 0.98
N GLY A 52 3.60 -7.43 -0.20
CA GLY A 52 2.20 -7.36 -0.63
C GLY A 52 1.59 -8.77 -0.74
N ILE A 53 0.33 -8.92 -0.35
CA ILE A 53 -0.48 -10.13 -0.57
C ILE A 53 -1.87 -9.69 -1.00
N SER A 54 -2.28 -10.12 -2.18
CA SER A 54 -3.58 -9.79 -2.76
C SER A 54 -4.74 -10.12 -1.83
N GLY A 55 -5.72 -9.23 -1.73
CA GLY A 55 -6.89 -9.40 -0.87
C GLY A 55 -6.69 -9.03 0.60
N ASN A 56 -5.48 -8.72 1.04
CA ASN A 56 -5.24 -8.41 2.45
C ASN A 56 -5.95 -7.12 2.91
N ARG A 57 -6.47 -7.18 4.14
CA ARG A 57 -7.01 -6.09 4.94
C ARG A 57 -6.02 -5.75 6.04
N VAL A 58 -6.28 -4.71 6.82
CA VAL A 58 -5.39 -4.34 7.95
C VAL A 58 -5.21 -5.47 8.96
N VAL A 59 -6.24 -6.26 9.22
CA VAL A 59 -6.20 -7.41 10.13
C VAL A 59 -5.28 -8.52 9.64
N ASP A 60 -5.24 -8.72 8.32
CA ASP A 60 -4.40 -9.72 7.68
C ASP A 60 -2.91 -9.31 7.72
N LEU A 61 -2.62 -8.01 7.55
CA LEU A 61 -1.28 -7.46 7.75
C LEU A 61 -0.82 -7.68 9.19
N TYR A 62 -1.68 -7.38 10.17
CA TYR A 62 -1.34 -7.55 11.57
C TYR A 62 -1.06 -9.02 11.92
N ALA A 63 -1.86 -9.95 11.40
CA ALA A 63 -1.69 -11.38 11.64
C ALA A 63 -0.31 -11.92 11.18
N ARG A 64 0.27 -11.34 10.13
CA ARG A 64 1.56 -11.79 9.55
C ARG A 64 2.74 -10.85 9.82
N ILE A 65 2.54 -9.77 10.58
CA ILE A 65 3.52 -8.69 10.80
C ILE A 65 4.87 -9.20 11.33
N LYS A 66 4.84 -10.19 12.23
CA LYS A 66 6.07 -10.76 12.81
C LYS A 66 6.93 -11.42 11.74
N LYS A 67 6.34 -12.27 10.90
CA LYS A 67 7.05 -12.99 9.83
C LYS A 67 7.54 -12.04 8.75
N ASP A 68 6.66 -11.14 8.31
CA ASP A 68 6.86 -10.38 7.10
C ASP A 68 7.57 -9.05 7.31
N VAL A 69 7.63 -8.55 8.56
CA VAL A 69 8.28 -7.27 8.88
C VAL A 69 9.30 -7.40 10.00
N TRP A 70 8.87 -7.81 11.21
CA TRP A 70 9.77 -7.73 12.37
C TRP A 70 10.98 -8.63 12.26
N ASN A 71 10.81 -9.85 11.75
CA ASN A 71 11.93 -10.79 11.55
C ASN A 71 12.92 -10.31 10.47
N LEU A 72 12.45 -9.49 9.52
CA LEU A 72 13.26 -8.96 8.42
C LEU A 72 14.02 -7.69 8.81
N LYS A 73 13.60 -7.00 9.88
CA LYS A 73 14.25 -5.80 10.42
C LYS A 73 14.55 -4.75 9.34
N PRO A 74 13.53 -4.20 8.65
CA PRO A 74 13.76 -3.17 7.63
C PRO A 74 14.22 -1.85 8.26
N ASP A 75 15.01 -1.09 7.51
CA ASP A 75 15.33 0.31 7.83
C ASP A 75 14.14 1.24 7.50
N VAL A 76 13.39 0.88 6.45
CA VAL A 76 12.19 1.61 6.01
C VAL A 76 11.06 0.61 5.76
N LEU A 77 9.90 0.88 6.34
CA LEU A 77 8.65 0.14 6.13
C LEU A 77 7.62 1.05 5.47
N SER A 78 7.16 0.69 4.28
CA SER A 78 6.04 1.34 3.60
C SER A 78 4.79 0.47 3.71
N ILE A 79 3.64 1.05 4.08
CA ILE A 79 2.38 0.33 4.23
C ILE A 79 1.29 1.01 3.39
N LEU A 80 0.67 0.24 2.48
CA LEU A 80 -0.51 0.63 1.72
C LEU A 80 -1.62 -0.39 1.97
N ILE A 81 -2.67 0.02 2.68
CA ILE A 81 -3.80 -0.85 3.06
C ILE A 81 -5.06 -0.02 3.29
N GLY A 82 -6.23 -0.61 3.11
CA GLY A 82 -7.51 0.00 3.43
C GLY A 82 -8.60 -0.19 2.37
N VAL A 83 -8.26 -0.39 1.11
CA VAL A 83 -9.26 -0.60 0.05
C VAL A 83 -10.02 -1.91 0.25
N ASN A 84 -9.36 -2.99 0.63
CA ASN A 84 -9.99 -4.29 0.86
C ASN A 84 -10.80 -4.35 2.15
N ASP A 85 -10.48 -3.51 3.11
CA ASP A 85 -11.28 -3.37 4.33
C ASP A 85 -12.71 -2.91 4.00
N VAL A 86 -12.86 -2.10 2.94
CA VAL A 86 -14.15 -1.69 2.37
C VAL A 86 -14.65 -2.70 1.33
N TRP A 87 -13.81 -3.14 0.39
CA TRP A 87 -14.23 -3.98 -0.72
C TRP A 87 -14.79 -5.33 -0.26
N HIS A 88 -14.16 -5.95 0.74
CA HIS A 88 -14.65 -7.22 1.29
C HIS A 88 -16.00 -7.05 2.02
N GLU A 89 -16.30 -5.86 2.58
CA GLU A 89 -17.63 -5.59 3.12
C GLU A 89 -18.68 -5.55 2.00
N ILE A 90 -18.38 -4.83 0.92
CA ILE A 90 -19.26 -4.70 -0.24
C ILE A 90 -19.52 -6.06 -0.91
N GLY A 91 -18.48 -6.89 -1.04
CA GLY A 91 -18.53 -8.15 -1.80
C GLY A 91 -19.00 -9.36 -1.00
N SER A 92 -18.64 -9.46 0.27
CA SER A 92 -18.81 -10.70 1.05
C SER A 92 -19.18 -10.47 2.52
N ARG A 93 -19.44 -9.25 2.94
CA ARG A 93 -19.68 -8.85 4.33
C ARG A 93 -18.57 -9.32 5.28
N ASN A 94 -17.34 -9.23 4.79
CA ASN A 94 -16.13 -9.59 5.53
C ASN A 94 -15.11 -8.44 5.48
N GLY A 95 -15.58 -7.21 5.54
CA GLY A 95 -14.78 -6.02 5.69
C GLY A 95 -14.21 -5.84 7.09
N VAL A 96 -13.61 -4.69 7.33
CA VAL A 96 -13.16 -4.29 8.66
C VAL A 96 -13.73 -2.90 8.94
N GLU A 97 -14.61 -2.80 9.90
CA GLU A 97 -15.26 -1.56 10.29
C GLU A 97 -14.21 -0.49 10.65
N ILE A 98 -14.51 0.77 10.36
CA ILE A 98 -13.52 1.85 10.43
C ILE A 98 -12.87 2.04 11.80
N ASP A 99 -13.62 1.86 12.88
CA ASP A 99 -13.10 1.96 14.24
C ASP A 99 -12.20 0.76 14.61
N ARG A 100 -12.53 -0.43 14.08
CA ARG A 100 -11.68 -1.62 14.19
C ARG A 100 -10.42 -1.48 13.33
N PHE A 101 -10.54 -0.95 12.11
CA PHE A 101 -9.40 -0.62 11.25
C PHE A 101 -8.43 0.32 11.97
N GLU A 102 -8.94 1.40 12.56
CA GLU A 102 -8.10 2.35 13.29
C GLU A 102 -7.39 1.70 14.47
N ARG A 103 -8.10 0.89 15.28
CA ARG A 103 -7.49 0.18 16.42
C ARG A 103 -6.40 -0.78 16.01
N VAL A 104 -6.66 -1.61 15.01
CA VAL A 104 -5.70 -2.61 14.53
C VAL A 104 -4.48 -1.94 13.92
N TYR A 105 -4.68 -0.92 13.07
CA TYR A 105 -3.58 -0.21 12.44
C TYR A 105 -2.72 0.55 13.45
N ARG A 106 -3.35 1.19 14.44
CA ARG A 106 -2.63 1.83 15.56
C ARG A 106 -1.77 0.82 16.31
N THR A 107 -2.31 -0.35 16.63
CA THR A 107 -1.59 -1.43 17.30
C THR A 107 -0.41 -1.90 16.47
N LEU A 108 -0.62 -2.13 15.17
CA LEU A 108 0.42 -2.53 14.22
C LEU A 108 1.60 -1.52 14.21
N ILE A 109 1.30 -0.23 14.11
CA ILE A 109 2.32 0.84 14.11
C ILE A 109 3.06 0.86 15.45
N LYS A 110 2.31 0.90 16.57
CA LYS A 110 2.87 0.98 17.92
C LYS A 110 3.83 -0.18 18.20
N GLU A 111 3.38 -1.42 17.99
CA GLU A 111 4.20 -2.61 18.23
C GLU A 111 5.41 -2.69 17.28
N THR A 112 5.27 -2.19 16.07
CA THR A 112 6.41 -2.13 15.12
C THR A 112 7.46 -1.15 15.62
N LEU A 113 7.08 0.05 16.07
CA LEU A 113 8.01 1.04 16.63
C LEU A 113 8.66 0.57 17.93
N GLU A 114 7.93 -0.16 18.79
CA GLU A 114 8.49 -0.75 19.99
C GLU A 114 9.56 -1.82 19.71
N ARG A 115 9.37 -2.61 18.65
CA ARG A 115 10.29 -3.70 18.28
C ARG A 115 11.43 -3.26 17.37
N LEU A 116 11.18 -2.23 16.58
CA LEU A 116 12.10 -1.69 15.57
C LEU A 116 12.15 -0.16 15.70
N PRO A 117 12.75 0.37 16.79
CA PRO A 117 12.70 1.80 17.10
C PRO A 117 13.40 2.68 16.04
N ASP A 118 14.34 2.13 15.28
CA ASP A 118 15.06 2.85 14.23
C ASP A 118 14.38 2.74 12.86
N CYS A 119 13.34 1.91 12.71
CA CYS A 119 12.63 1.72 11.47
C CYS A 119 11.79 2.96 11.13
N LYS A 120 12.02 3.54 9.96
CA LYS A 120 11.20 4.63 9.45
C LYS A 120 9.94 4.08 8.79
N ILE A 121 8.78 4.43 9.33
CA ILE A 121 7.49 3.98 8.77
C ILE A 121 6.92 5.08 7.89
N MET A 122 6.41 4.66 6.71
CA MET A 122 5.72 5.49 5.74
C MET A 122 4.32 4.90 5.50
N LEU A 123 3.28 5.70 5.71
CA LEU A 123 1.89 5.31 5.47
C LEU A 123 1.42 5.92 4.15
N LEU A 124 0.92 5.07 3.27
CA LEU A 124 0.38 5.46 1.97
C LEU A 124 -1.15 5.55 2.04
N GLU A 125 -1.69 6.59 1.43
CA GLU A 125 -3.13 6.82 1.36
C GLU A 125 -3.82 5.72 0.55
N PRO A 126 -4.80 4.96 1.10
CA PRO A 126 -5.69 4.15 0.30
C PRO A 126 -6.57 5.06 -0.58
N PHE A 127 -6.84 4.61 -1.80
CA PHE A 127 -7.53 5.41 -2.82
C PHE A 127 -8.46 4.53 -3.64
N VAL A 128 -9.38 5.18 -4.35
CA VAL A 128 -10.29 4.54 -5.29
C VAL A 128 -10.74 5.54 -6.37
N LEU A 129 -10.84 5.07 -7.60
CA LEU A 129 -11.49 5.78 -8.70
C LEU A 129 -12.72 4.99 -9.18
N LYS A 130 -13.57 5.63 -9.96
CA LYS A 130 -14.62 4.97 -10.70
C LYS A 130 -14.00 4.18 -11.87
N GLY A 131 -14.18 2.88 -11.90
CA GLY A 131 -13.63 1.98 -12.91
C GLY A 131 -14.39 0.67 -12.98
N ALA A 132 -13.95 -0.26 -13.82
CA ALA A 132 -14.69 -1.47 -14.14
C ALA A 132 -15.10 -2.31 -12.92
N ALA A 133 -14.27 -2.38 -11.86
CA ALA A 133 -14.57 -3.13 -10.65
C ALA A 133 -15.34 -2.33 -9.59
N THR A 134 -15.37 -1.00 -9.71
CA THR A 134 -15.94 -0.13 -8.67
C THR A 134 -17.20 0.59 -9.12
N GLU A 135 -17.47 0.67 -10.43
CA GLU A 135 -18.52 1.53 -11.00
C GLU A 135 -19.90 1.25 -10.45
N GLU A 136 -20.30 -0.04 -10.41
CA GLU A 136 -21.64 -0.47 -10.00
C GLU A 136 -21.96 -0.03 -8.57
N LYS A 137 -20.98 -0.10 -7.66
CA LYS A 137 -21.11 0.21 -6.23
C LYS A 137 -20.22 1.38 -5.79
N TYR A 138 -19.95 2.31 -6.70
CA TYR A 138 -18.99 3.38 -6.45
C TYR A 138 -19.31 4.24 -5.23
N SER A 139 -20.60 4.47 -4.97
CA SER A 139 -21.04 5.19 -3.76
C SER A 139 -20.62 4.49 -2.45
N GLU A 140 -20.62 3.14 -2.45
CA GLU A 140 -20.14 2.37 -1.30
C GLU A 140 -18.61 2.42 -1.21
N PHE A 141 -17.89 2.34 -2.34
CA PHE A 141 -16.43 2.47 -2.39
C PHE A 141 -15.91 3.84 -1.94
N LEU A 142 -16.72 4.89 -1.99
CA LEU A 142 -16.32 6.21 -1.46
C LEU A 142 -15.97 6.17 0.05
N GLN A 143 -16.38 5.13 0.78
CA GLN A 143 -15.95 4.91 2.16
C GLN A 143 -14.43 4.78 2.29
N VAL A 144 -13.70 4.35 1.25
CA VAL A 144 -12.22 4.32 1.25
C VAL A 144 -11.62 5.67 1.64
N LYS A 145 -12.28 6.78 1.28
CA LYS A 145 -11.84 8.14 1.67
C LYS A 145 -11.88 8.36 3.20
N GLU A 146 -12.80 7.71 3.90
CA GLU A 146 -12.85 7.80 5.38
C GLU A 146 -11.71 6.99 6.00
N TYR A 147 -11.38 5.82 5.44
CA TYR A 147 -10.21 5.04 5.84
C TYR A 147 -8.91 5.80 5.56
N ALA A 148 -8.82 6.52 4.45
CA ALA A 148 -7.68 7.40 4.14
C ALA A 148 -7.49 8.50 5.20
N LYS A 149 -8.59 9.08 5.72
CA LYS A 149 -8.52 10.05 6.84
C LYS A 149 -7.95 9.40 8.11
N VAL A 150 -8.33 8.16 8.41
CA VAL A 150 -7.77 7.41 9.53
C VAL A 150 -6.27 7.18 9.34
N VAL A 151 -5.83 6.77 8.15
CA VAL A 151 -4.40 6.58 7.86
C VAL A 151 -3.62 7.87 8.04
N LYS A 152 -4.14 9.00 7.55
CA LYS A 152 -3.54 10.32 7.74
C LYS A 152 -3.45 10.70 9.22
N LYS A 153 -4.55 10.53 9.97
CA LYS A 153 -4.61 10.78 11.43
C LYS A 153 -3.54 9.97 12.17
N LEU A 154 -3.39 8.68 11.84
CA LEU A 154 -2.38 7.82 12.47
C LEU A 154 -0.94 8.26 12.11
N ALA A 155 -0.71 8.68 10.86
CA ALA A 155 0.59 9.23 10.47
C ALA A 155 0.93 10.50 11.30
N GLU A 156 -0.03 11.39 11.50
CA GLU A 156 0.13 12.60 12.32
C GLU A 156 0.36 12.23 13.80
N GLU A 157 -0.42 11.31 14.37
CA GLU A 157 -0.32 10.83 15.76
C GLU A 157 1.07 10.28 16.08
N PHE A 158 1.62 9.47 15.19
CA PHE A 158 2.93 8.84 15.37
C PHE A 158 4.09 9.62 14.73
N ARG A 159 3.84 10.78 14.13
CA ARG A 159 4.82 11.61 13.43
C ARG A 159 5.52 10.86 12.29
N LEU A 160 4.76 10.09 11.53
CA LEU A 160 5.22 9.30 10.40
C LEU A 160 5.06 10.07 9.09
N VAL A 161 5.76 9.60 8.06
CA VAL A 161 5.56 10.13 6.70
C VAL A 161 4.20 9.64 6.17
N PHE A 162 3.36 10.57 5.71
CA PHE A 162 2.14 10.28 4.98
C PHE A 162 2.30 10.61 3.50
N VAL A 163 1.98 9.67 2.63
CA VAL A 163 2.01 9.85 1.18
C VAL A 163 0.59 9.94 0.63
N GLY A 164 0.14 11.14 0.28
CA GLY A 164 -1.16 11.37 -0.34
C GLY A 164 -1.19 10.90 -1.79
N LEU A 165 -2.20 10.11 -2.16
CA LEU A 165 -2.33 9.48 -3.46
C LEU A 165 -3.64 9.80 -4.17
N GLN A 166 -4.78 9.92 -3.44
CA GLN A 166 -6.10 10.11 -4.02
C GLN A 166 -6.13 11.32 -4.98
N ASN A 167 -5.69 12.48 -4.52
CA ASN A 167 -5.71 13.69 -5.35
C ASN A 167 -4.89 13.55 -6.64
N LYS A 168 -3.80 12.78 -6.61
CA LYS A 168 -2.98 12.54 -7.81
C LYS A 168 -3.70 11.69 -8.82
N PHE A 169 -4.42 10.67 -8.36
CA PHE A 169 -5.24 9.85 -9.25
C PHE A 169 -6.46 10.63 -9.76
N ASP A 170 -7.09 11.47 -8.92
CA ASP A 170 -8.19 12.34 -9.35
C ASP A 170 -7.73 13.33 -10.43
N GLU A 171 -6.58 14.00 -10.26
CA GLU A 171 -5.98 14.91 -11.25
C GLU A 171 -5.64 14.17 -12.57
N ALA A 172 -5.05 12.99 -12.47
CA ALA A 172 -4.68 12.18 -13.62
C ALA A 172 -5.92 11.67 -14.38
N ALA A 173 -6.92 11.20 -13.63
CA ALA A 173 -8.19 10.74 -14.20
C ALA A 173 -8.96 11.86 -14.90
N ALA A 174 -8.98 13.07 -14.32
CA ALA A 174 -9.62 14.23 -14.94
C ALA A 174 -8.97 14.62 -16.26
N LYS A 175 -7.65 14.40 -16.41
CA LYS A 175 -6.90 14.77 -17.60
C LYS A 175 -6.88 13.69 -18.69
N TYR A 176 -6.81 12.42 -18.30
CA TYR A 176 -6.51 11.33 -19.23
C TYR A 176 -7.51 10.18 -19.20
N GLY A 177 -8.46 10.16 -18.24
CA GLY A 177 -9.34 9.04 -17.95
C GLY A 177 -8.81 8.15 -16.85
N ALA A 178 -9.71 7.64 -16.02
CA ALA A 178 -9.34 6.79 -14.86
C ALA A 178 -8.70 5.47 -15.30
N ASP A 179 -9.19 4.87 -16.39
CA ASP A 179 -8.73 3.61 -16.99
C ASP A 179 -7.26 3.65 -17.48
N LYS A 180 -6.68 4.84 -17.66
CA LYS A 180 -5.28 5.03 -18.06
C LYS A 180 -4.30 4.96 -16.90
N TYR A 181 -4.80 4.94 -15.66
CA TYR A 181 -3.99 4.90 -14.45
C TYR A 181 -4.38 3.77 -13.50
N LEU A 182 -5.69 3.48 -13.39
CA LEU A 182 -6.23 2.38 -12.62
C LEU A 182 -7.18 1.58 -13.53
N TYR A 183 -6.73 0.43 -14.02
CA TYR A 183 -7.45 -0.32 -15.04
C TYR A 183 -8.84 -0.81 -14.62
N ASP A 184 -9.10 -0.90 -13.32
CA ASP A 184 -10.39 -1.33 -12.76
C ASP A 184 -10.97 -0.36 -11.71
N GLY A 185 -10.29 0.75 -11.45
CA GLY A 185 -10.65 1.74 -10.42
C GLY A 185 -9.87 1.59 -9.10
N VAL A 186 -9.08 0.53 -8.95
CA VAL A 186 -8.27 0.24 -7.75
C VAL A 186 -6.82 -0.06 -8.11
N HIS A 187 -6.59 -0.97 -9.06
CA HIS A 187 -5.26 -1.45 -9.36
C HIS A 187 -4.57 -0.58 -10.42
N PRO A 188 -3.36 -0.10 -10.11
CA PRO A 188 -2.58 0.69 -11.05
C PRO A 188 -2.13 -0.14 -12.26
N ASP A 189 -2.21 0.47 -13.44
CA ASP A 189 -1.49 0.04 -14.61
C ASP A 189 -0.02 0.54 -14.60
N VAL A 190 0.67 0.44 -15.73
CA VAL A 190 2.07 0.89 -15.86
C VAL A 190 2.22 2.40 -15.56
N ALA A 191 1.29 3.22 -16.02
CA ALA A 191 1.32 4.67 -15.80
C ALA A 191 1.02 5.02 -14.35
N GLY A 192 0.02 4.35 -13.74
CA GLY A 192 -0.33 4.47 -12.34
C GLY A 192 0.81 4.02 -11.43
N GLY A 193 1.39 2.86 -11.69
CA GLY A 193 2.54 2.35 -10.93
C GLY A 193 3.75 3.29 -10.96
N LYS A 194 4.04 3.90 -12.11
CA LYS A 194 5.14 4.89 -12.22
C LYS A 194 4.82 6.21 -11.52
N ALA A 195 3.54 6.63 -11.49
CA ALA A 195 3.12 7.83 -10.78
C ALA A 195 3.37 7.74 -9.27
N TYR A 196 3.22 6.55 -8.68
CA TYR A 196 3.60 6.26 -7.29
C TYR A 196 5.09 6.49 -7.03
N CYS A 197 5.95 5.96 -7.87
CA CYS A 197 7.40 5.98 -7.70
C CYS A 197 7.93 7.41 -7.50
N ARG A 198 7.39 8.39 -8.24
CA ARG A 198 7.80 9.81 -8.16
C ARG A 198 7.56 10.47 -6.81
N ARG A 199 6.79 9.84 -5.91
CA ARG A 199 6.47 10.37 -4.58
C ARG A 199 7.30 9.72 -3.47
N MET A 200 7.86 8.53 -3.70
CA MET A 200 8.57 7.74 -2.71
C MET A 200 10.10 7.76 -2.92
N ALA A 201 10.56 8.18 -4.09
CA ALA A 201 11.98 8.33 -4.44
C ALA A 201 12.47 9.77 -4.20
#